data_7e9786aeac4d65039a99c5e2ab998ca1
#
_entry.id   7e9786aeac4d65039a99c5e2ab998ca1
#
_cell.length_a   1.000
_cell.length_b   1.000
_cell.length_c   1.000
_cell.angle_alpha   90.00
_cell.angle_beta   90.00
_cell.angle_gamma   90.00
#
_symmetry.space_group_name_H-M   'P 1'
#
loop_
_entity.id
_entity.type
_entity.pdbx_description
1 polymer ?
#
loop_
_entity_poly.entity_id
_entity_poly.type
_entity_poly.pdbx_seq_one_letter_code
_entity_poly.pdbx_strand_id
1 'polypeptide(L)'
;MNLNNQKKNSIVNKVFDTVNEKYDLMNDLMSFGVHRQWKKNLIEWMGPSKNDTLIDVASGTGDVANLFSNKLNDQCSVECVEPNINMLKIGKKKLAYKKNINWHNNYAEKLPFKSNTFDYYSVSFGIRNTSNIRKS
;
A
#
# COMPACT_ATOMS: atom_id res chain seq x y z
N MET A 1 23.74 3.80 -3.37
CA MET A 1 23.24 3.11 -2.17
C MET A 1 24.34 2.23 -1.59
N ASN A 2 24.58 2.28 -0.31
CA ASN A 2 25.63 1.46 0.29
C ASN A 2 25.17 -0.01 0.52
N LEU A 3 26.14 -0.90 0.76
CA LEU A 3 25.88 -2.32 0.96
C LEU A 3 24.98 -2.61 2.15
N ASN A 4 25.06 -1.80 3.20
CA ASN A 4 24.25 -1.99 4.41
C ASN A 4 22.75 -1.76 4.13
N ASN A 5 22.42 -0.77 3.32
CA ASN A 5 21.03 -0.53 2.93
C ASN A 5 20.48 -1.63 2.05
N GLN A 6 21.30 -2.16 1.13
CA GLN A 6 20.90 -3.28 0.28
C GLN A 6 20.61 -4.53 1.12
N LYS A 7 21.49 -4.85 2.08
CA LYS A 7 21.31 -5.98 2.99
C LYS A 7 20.05 -5.81 3.84
N LYS A 8 19.81 -4.60 4.38
CA LYS A 8 18.63 -4.29 5.17
C LYS A 8 17.36 -4.52 4.37
N ASN A 9 17.27 -3.98 3.16
CA ASN A 9 16.10 -4.15 2.30
C ASN A 9 15.87 -5.63 1.93
N SER A 10 16.93 -6.36 1.66
CA SER A 10 16.85 -7.79 1.37
C SER A 10 16.30 -8.59 2.55
N ILE A 11 16.78 -8.30 3.77
CA ILE A 11 16.30 -8.97 4.99
C ILE A 11 14.83 -8.65 5.24
N VAL A 12 14.44 -7.39 5.13
CA VAL A 12 13.05 -6.95 5.31
C VAL A 12 12.14 -7.66 4.30
N ASN A 13 12.50 -7.67 3.03
CA ASN A 13 11.73 -8.35 1.99
C ASN A 13 11.61 -9.85 2.25
N LYS A 14 12.68 -10.49 2.70
CA LYS A 14 12.70 -11.91 3.03
C LYS A 14 11.74 -12.23 4.19
N VAL A 15 11.69 -11.38 5.21
CA VAL A 15 10.73 -11.52 6.32
C VAL A 15 9.31 -11.42 5.80
N PHE A 16 8.99 -10.43 4.98
CA PHE A 16 7.68 -10.29 4.37
C PHE A 16 7.33 -11.48 3.48
N ASP A 17 8.26 -12.01 2.71
CA ASP A 17 8.06 -13.19 1.87
C ASP A 17 7.67 -14.43 2.70
N THR A 18 8.22 -14.53 3.90
CA THR A 18 7.95 -15.67 4.81
C THR A 18 6.57 -15.56 5.45
N VAL A 19 6.08 -14.34 5.75
CA VAL A 19 4.86 -14.12 6.53
C VAL A 19 3.73 -13.47 5.75
N ASN A 20 3.94 -13.12 4.48
CA ASN A 20 3.00 -12.31 3.71
C ASN A 20 1.57 -12.90 3.63
N GLU A 21 1.45 -14.21 3.50
CA GLU A 21 0.15 -14.87 3.41
C GLU A 21 -0.62 -14.84 4.73
N LYS A 22 0.10 -14.75 5.86
CA LYS A 22 -0.48 -14.76 7.21
C LYS A 22 -0.46 -13.38 7.85
N TYR A 23 0.12 -12.40 7.17
CA TYR A 23 0.36 -11.07 7.75
C TYR A 23 -0.94 -10.39 8.18
N ASP A 24 -1.93 -10.34 7.30
CA ASP A 24 -3.22 -9.72 7.61
C ASP A 24 -3.97 -10.49 8.70
N LEU A 25 -3.92 -11.82 8.65
CA LEU A 25 -4.55 -12.65 9.66
C LEU A 25 -3.90 -12.44 11.04
N MET A 26 -2.56 -12.40 11.10
CA MET A 26 -1.86 -12.14 12.35
C MET A 26 -2.20 -10.76 12.92
N ASN A 27 -2.22 -9.74 12.08
CA ASN A 27 -2.57 -8.39 12.52
C ASN A 27 -4.00 -8.34 13.04
N ASP A 28 -4.94 -8.98 12.37
CA ASP A 28 -6.33 -9.04 12.83
C ASP A 28 -6.46 -9.77 14.18
N LEU A 29 -5.76 -10.90 14.32
CA LEU A 29 -5.78 -11.67 15.56
C LEU A 29 -5.18 -10.88 16.72
N MET A 30 -4.04 -10.22 16.50
CA MET A 30 -3.34 -9.47 17.54
C MET A 30 -4.06 -8.19 17.92
N SER A 31 -4.74 -7.55 16.99
CA SER A 31 -5.41 -6.27 17.19
C SER A 31 -6.92 -6.40 17.39
N PHE A 32 -7.47 -7.63 17.38
CA PHE A 32 -8.92 -7.88 17.51
C PHE A 32 -9.75 -7.06 16.51
N GLY A 33 -9.26 -6.93 15.28
CA GLY A 33 -9.94 -6.16 14.23
C GLY A 33 -9.72 -4.65 14.28
N VAL A 34 -8.98 -4.15 15.28
CA VAL A 34 -8.66 -2.70 15.39
C VAL A 34 -7.94 -2.20 14.14
N HIS A 35 -7.06 -3.03 13.59
CA HIS A 35 -6.32 -2.71 12.38
C HIS A 35 -7.25 -2.41 11.20
N ARG A 36 -8.28 -3.23 11.00
CA ARG A 36 -9.28 -3.01 9.95
C ARG A 36 -10.11 -1.77 10.22
N GLN A 37 -10.53 -1.58 11.47
CA GLN A 37 -11.30 -0.40 11.86
C GLN A 37 -10.49 0.87 11.66
N TRP A 38 -9.20 0.84 11.97
CA TRP A 38 -8.31 1.98 11.75
C TRP A 38 -8.23 2.36 10.27
N LYS A 39 -8.10 1.38 9.39
CA LYS A 39 -8.07 1.63 7.94
C LYS A 39 -9.38 2.21 7.44
N LYS A 40 -10.52 1.71 7.93
CA LYS A 40 -11.83 2.28 7.61
C LYS A 40 -11.94 3.73 8.08
N ASN A 41 -11.48 4.01 9.30
CA ASN A 41 -11.48 5.38 9.83
C ASN A 41 -10.61 6.31 8.99
N LEU A 42 -9.48 5.83 8.49
CA LEU A 42 -8.62 6.61 7.59
C LEU A 42 -9.40 7.06 6.35
N ILE A 43 -10.12 6.16 5.72
CA ILE A 43 -10.92 6.48 4.53
C ILE A 43 -12.05 7.46 4.87
N GLU A 44 -12.71 7.28 6.01
CA GLU A 44 -13.75 8.20 6.48
C GLU A 44 -13.18 9.63 6.67
N TRP A 45 -12.01 9.73 7.29
CA TRP A 45 -11.36 11.03 7.51
C TRP A 45 -10.92 11.69 6.20
N MET A 46 -10.52 10.93 5.21
CA MET A 46 -10.20 11.47 3.88
C MET A 46 -11.41 12.14 3.25
N GLY A 47 -12.61 11.59 3.46
CA GLY A 47 -13.84 12.10 2.86
C GLY A 47 -13.79 12.16 1.34
N PRO A 48 -13.36 11.07 0.65
CA PRO A 48 -13.14 11.12 -0.78
C PRO A 48 -14.44 11.32 -1.57
N SER A 49 -14.32 11.93 -2.73
CA SER A 49 -15.41 12.17 -3.65
C SER A 49 -15.26 11.36 -4.93
N LYS A 50 -16.37 11.16 -5.63
CA LYS A 50 -16.39 10.45 -6.92
C LYS A 50 -15.35 11.03 -7.88
N ASN A 51 -14.64 10.14 -8.56
CA ASN A 51 -13.56 10.44 -9.51
C ASN A 51 -12.27 10.95 -8.87
N ASP A 52 -12.15 10.92 -7.55
CA ASP A 52 -10.88 11.23 -6.88
C ASP A 52 -9.83 10.17 -7.20
N THR A 53 -8.57 10.59 -7.06
CA THR A 53 -7.41 9.73 -7.32
C THR A 53 -6.59 9.56 -6.04
N LEU A 54 -6.14 8.33 -5.81
CA LEU A 54 -5.30 7.97 -4.67
C LEU A 54 -4.01 7.34 -5.14
N ILE A 55 -2.90 7.75 -4.55
CA ILE A 55 -1.66 6.98 -4.59
C ILE A 55 -1.42 6.38 -3.20
N ASP A 56 -1.34 5.06 -3.13
CA ASP A 56 -1.09 4.32 -1.88
C ASP A 56 0.32 3.74 -1.93
N VAL A 57 1.23 4.37 -1.19
CA VAL A 57 2.65 4.01 -1.19
C VAL A 57 2.92 2.99 -0.09
N ALA A 58 3.74 1.99 -0.40
CA ALA A 58 3.95 0.82 0.44
C ALA A 58 2.61 0.15 0.75
N SER A 59 1.86 -0.12 -0.30
CA SER A 59 0.47 -0.55 -0.23
C SER A 59 0.27 -1.96 0.33
N GLY A 60 1.33 -2.75 0.42
CA GLY A 60 1.23 -4.15 0.84
C GLY A 60 0.34 -4.93 -0.12
N THR A 61 -0.69 -5.58 0.40
CA THR A 61 -1.65 -6.34 -0.39
C THR A 61 -2.88 -5.52 -0.82
N GLY A 62 -2.86 -4.19 -0.59
CA GLY A 62 -3.85 -3.29 -1.14
C GLY A 62 -5.10 -3.06 -0.30
N ASP A 63 -5.03 -3.23 1.01
CA ASP A 63 -6.20 -3.05 1.88
C ASP A 63 -6.76 -1.63 1.83
N VAL A 64 -5.89 -0.63 1.91
CA VAL A 64 -6.32 0.78 1.84
C VAL A 64 -6.92 1.10 0.47
N ALA A 65 -6.27 0.64 -0.59
CA ALA A 65 -6.77 0.82 -1.95
C ALA A 65 -8.16 0.22 -2.13
N ASN A 66 -8.36 -0.99 -1.60
CA ASN A 66 -9.65 -1.66 -1.67
C ASN A 66 -10.74 -0.89 -0.92
N LEU A 67 -10.45 -0.44 0.30
CA LEU A 67 -11.40 0.33 1.11
C LEU A 67 -11.76 1.67 0.43
N PHE A 68 -10.77 2.36 -0.11
CA PHE A 68 -10.97 3.61 -0.84
C PHE A 68 -11.88 3.39 -2.05
N SER A 69 -11.58 2.38 -2.85
CA SER A 69 -12.37 2.06 -4.04
C SER A 69 -13.79 1.64 -3.68
N ASN A 70 -13.97 0.84 -2.63
CA ASN A 70 -15.30 0.44 -2.16
C ASN A 70 -16.12 1.63 -1.68
N LYS A 71 -15.50 2.58 -0.99
CA LYS A 71 -16.17 3.80 -0.51
C LYS A 71 -16.78 4.59 -1.66
N LEU A 72 -16.15 4.59 -2.81
CA LEU A 72 -16.57 5.35 -4.00
C LEU A 72 -17.26 4.48 -5.06
N ASN A 73 -17.63 3.24 -4.70
CA ASN A 73 -18.27 2.27 -5.63
C ASN A 73 -17.44 2.08 -6.91
N ASP A 74 -16.13 1.98 -6.75
CA ASP A 74 -15.13 1.85 -7.82
C ASP A 74 -15.07 3.06 -8.78
N GLN A 75 -15.71 4.18 -8.43
CA GLN A 75 -15.69 5.43 -9.22
C GLN A 75 -14.51 6.30 -8.77
N CYS A 76 -13.31 5.78 -8.96
CA CYS A 76 -12.05 6.42 -8.60
C CYS A 76 -10.90 5.73 -9.33
N SER A 77 -9.70 6.27 -9.19
CA SER A 77 -8.48 5.66 -9.70
C SER A 77 -7.47 5.53 -8.57
N VAL A 78 -6.89 4.35 -8.41
CA VAL A 78 -5.90 4.09 -7.37
C VAL A 78 -4.63 3.54 -7.99
N GLU A 79 -3.50 4.14 -7.62
CA GLU A 79 -2.18 3.64 -7.96
C GLU A 79 -1.53 3.08 -6.71
N CYS A 80 -1.29 1.78 -6.69
CA CYS A 80 -0.60 1.10 -5.59
C CYS A 80 0.88 0.98 -5.92
N VAL A 81 1.72 1.40 -4.99
CA VAL A 81 3.18 1.31 -5.12
C VAL A 81 3.70 0.41 -4.00
N GLU A 82 4.28 -0.73 -4.36
CA GLU A 82 4.76 -1.72 -3.40
C GLU A 82 6.13 -2.25 -3.83
N PRO A 83 7.17 -2.09 -3.00
CA PRO A 83 8.52 -2.57 -3.33
C PRO A 83 8.66 -4.09 -3.20
N ASN A 84 7.87 -4.75 -2.34
CA ASN A 84 7.93 -6.19 -2.19
C ASN A 84 7.10 -6.87 -3.27
N ILE A 85 7.78 -7.54 -4.20
CA ILE A 85 7.11 -8.15 -5.36
C ILE A 85 6.12 -9.23 -4.98
N ASN A 86 6.34 -9.95 -3.88
CA ASN A 86 5.43 -11.01 -3.46
C ASN A 86 4.14 -10.44 -2.86
N MET A 87 4.23 -9.39 -2.06
CA MET A 87 3.04 -8.68 -1.56
C MET A 87 2.25 -8.05 -2.71
N LEU A 88 2.95 -7.45 -3.66
CA LEU A 88 2.33 -6.88 -4.86
C LEU A 88 1.56 -7.94 -5.65
N LYS A 89 2.15 -9.10 -5.87
CA LYS A 89 1.51 -10.21 -6.60
C LYS A 89 0.26 -10.69 -5.88
N ILE A 90 0.30 -10.82 -4.56
CA ILE A 90 -0.85 -11.21 -3.75
C ILE A 90 -1.97 -10.19 -3.89
N GLY A 91 -1.66 -8.90 -3.73
CA GLY A 91 -2.63 -7.83 -3.87
C GLY A 91 -3.23 -7.76 -5.26
N LYS A 92 -2.39 -7.85 -6.27
CA LYS A 92 -2.80 -7.82 -7.68
C LYS A 92 -3.75 -8.97 -8.01
N LYS A 93 -3.49 -10.17 -7.48
CA LYS A 93 -4.37 -11.33 -7.65
C LYS A 93 -5.68 -11.15 -6.89
N LYS A 94 -5.60 -10.72 -5.64
CA LYS A 94 -6.75 -10.51 -4.75
C LYS A 94 -7.71 -9.46 -5.30
N LEU A 95 -7.18 -8.39 -5.90
CA LEU A 95 -7.96 -7.27 -6.42
C LEU A 95 -8.01 -7.24 -7.95
N ALA A 96 -7.81 -8.38 -8.60
CA ALA A 96 -7.78 -8.47 -10.07
C ALA A 96 -9.10 -8.04 -10.72
N TYR A 97 -10.23 -8.18 -10.01
CA TYR A 97 -11.54 -7.78 -10.48
C TYR A 97 -11.75 -6.26 -10.48
N LYS A 98 -10.87 -5.51 -9.81
CA LYS A 98 -10.94 -4.04 -9.75
C LYS A 98 -10.03 -3.43 -10.82
N LYS A 99 -10.62 -3.02 -11.93
CA LYS A 99 -9.87 -2.47 -13.08
C LYS A 99 -9.36 -1.06 -12.85
N ASN A 100 -9.86 -0.38 -11.83
CA ASN A 100 -9.46 0.97 -11.45
C ASN A 100 -8.29 1.02 -10.47
N ILE A 101 -7.74 -0.12 -10.08
CA ILE A 101 -6.55 -0.22 -9.23
C ILE A 101 -5.39 -0.72 -10.08
N ASN A 102 -4.31 0.06 -10.13
CA ASN A 102 -3.09 -0.26 -10.86
C ASN A 102 -1.94 -0.48 -9.89
N TRP A 103 -0.99 -1.34 -10.26
CA TRP A 103 0.10 -1.77 -9.38
C TRP A 103 1.46 -1.44 -9.97
N HIS A 104 2.37 -0.95 -9.12
CA HIS A 104 3.73 -0.56 -9.49
C HIS A 104 4.72 -1.11 -8.48
N ASN A 105 5.73 -1.83 -8.98
CA ASN A 105 6.80 -2.38 -8.14
C ASN A 105 7.93 -1.35 -8.03
N ASN A 106 7.76 -0.39 -7.13
CA ASN A 106 8.69 0.71 -6.93
C ASN A 106 8.88 0.98 -5.44
N TYR A 107 9.99 1.63 -5.09
CA TYR A 107 10.21 2.17 -3.75
C TYR A 107 9.57 3.55 -3.63
N ALA A 108 9.27 3.95 -2.39
CA ALA A 108 8.70 5.27 -2.10
C ALA A 108 9.62 6.42 -2.56
N GLU A 109 10.92 6.18 -2.61
CA GLU A 109 11.91 7.15 -3.05
C GLU A 109 11.91 7.38 -4.57
N LYS A 110 11.29 6.48 -5.33
CA LYS A 110 11.25 6.54 -6.80
C LYS A 110 9.84 6.30 -7.30
N LEU A 111 9.00 7.29 -7.15
CA LEU A 111 7.64 7.22 -7.66
C LEU A 111 7.61 7.58 -9.14
N PRO A 112 6.94 6.77 -9.98
CA PRO A 112 6.90 6.99 -11.44
C PRO A 112 5.87 8.04 -11.86
N PHE A 113 5.52 8.98 -10.97
CA PHE A 113 4.45 9.94 -11.20
C PHE A 113 4.95 11.36 -11.05
N LYS A 114 4.29 12.27 -11.76
CA LYS A 114 4.55 13.72 -11.64
C LYS A 114 3.95 14.24 -10.33
N SER A 115 4.53 15.32 -9.81
CA SER A 115 3.99 16.03 -8.64
C SER A 115 2.57 16.54 -8.95
N ASN A 116 1.74 16.61 -7.91
CA ASN A 116 0.37 17.15 -7.99
C ASN A 116 -0.55 16.37 -8.95
N THR A 117 -0.31 15.06 -9.09
CA THR A 117 -1.12 14.20 -9.96
C THR A 117 -2.33 13.60 -9.22
N PHE A 118 -2.27 13.49 -7.90
CA PHE A 118 -3.26 12.78 -7.08
C PHE A 118 -3.97 13.72 -6.11
N ASP A 119 -5.24 13.40 -5.81
CA ASP A 119 -6.02 14.09 -4.79
C ASP A 119 -5.61 13.66 -3.38
N TYR A 120 -5.22 12.39 -3.22
CA TYR A 120 -4.81 11.82 -1.94
C TYR A 120 -3.51 11.02 -2.06
N TYR A 121 -2.75 11.05 -1.00
CA TYR A 121 -1.52 10.29 -0.84
C TYR A 121 -1.59 9.56 0.50
N SER A 122 -1.46 8.24 0.49
CA SER A 122 -1.43 7.46 1.72
C SER A 122 -0.17 6.62 1.80
N VAL A 123 0.36 6.51 3.01
CA VAL A 123 1.45 5.60 3.36
C VAL A 123 1.18 5.15 4.79
N SER A 124 0.74 3.92 4.97
CA SER A 124 0.26 3.50 6.29
C SER A 124 1.29 2.74 7.11
N PHE A 125 1.79 1.62 6.64
CA PHE A 125 2.70 0.79 7.44
C PHE A 125 4.07 0.59 6.81
N GLY A 126 4.33 1.17 5.66
CA GLY A 126 5.52 0.89 4.88
C GLY A 126 6.68 1.85 5.10
N ILE A 127 6.45 3.02 5.68
CA ILE A 127 7.46 4.07 5.74
C ILE A 127 8.71 3.65 6.50
N ARG A 128 8.55 2.88 7.57
CA ARG A 128 9.68 2.34 8.36
C ARG A 128 10.54 1.35 7.58
N ASN A 129 10.04 0.84 6.47
CA ASN A 129 10.74 -0.12 5.60
C ASN A 129 11.42 0.56 4.42
N THR A 130 11.30 1.89 4.28
CA THR A 130 11.99 2.61 3.22
C THR A 130 13.44 2.85 3.59
N SER A 131 14.30 2.93 2.58
CA SER A 131 15.73 3.19 2.80
C SER A 131 16.03 4.66 3.05
N ASN A 132 15.12 5.55 2.68
CA ASN A 132 15.30 6.99 2.85
C ASN A 132 13.94 7.68 3.10
N ILE A 133 13.63 7.92 4.38
CA ILE A 133 12.36 8.50 4.80
C ILE A 133 12.14 9.90 4.23
N ARG A 134 13.22 10.69 4.04
CA ARG A 134 13.10 12.06 3.52
C ARG A 134 12.60 12.11 2.07
N LYS A 135 12.77 11.03 1.32
CA LYS A 135 12.30 10.93 -0.07
C LYS A 135 10.93 10.31 -0.19
N SER A 136 10.39 9.75 0.89
CA SER A 136 9.11 9.05 0.91
C SER A 136 7.90 9.99 0.83
#